data_1820316b1b88d50fb83741efc07eef09
#
_entry.id   1820316b1b88d50fb83741efc07eef09
#
_cell.length_a   1.000
_cell.length_b   1.000
_cell.length_c   1.000
_cell.angle_alpha   90.00
_cell.angle_beta   90.00
_cell.angle_gamma   90.00
#
_symmetry.space_group_name_H-M   'P 1'
#
loop_
_entity.id
_entity.type
_entity.pdbx_description
1 polymer ?
#
loop_
_entity_poly.entity_id
_entity_poly.type
_entity_poly.pdbx_seq_one_letter_code
_entity_poly.pdbx_strand_id
1 'polypeptide(L)'
;MELALYGPDGFFVAGPGPAAHFRTSAHASPVFAAALLRQLVALDEALGRPARLDVVDVGAGRGELLRALLAQAGPDLAARLHPVAVERAARPDDLPPEIDWRAEIPERITGLLLATEWLDNVPLDVAVLSPQGWHLLLVNPTTGEETPGPALSPTDTAWLTTWWPLPPRPLPLIKEFASSSGAPPDANSLIDEGGDGWDGWDGESGGWGRVEIGRARDKAWAEAVGRIERGLALAVDYGHLRGSRPIAGTLTGYRDGRQVPPVPDGSCDVTAHVAMDSVASAGERVARCAYTLVSQREALRALGADGGRPPLSLAARDPAGYLRALATASAAAELTDAAGLGGHLWLRQPVGVALDPLVAR
;
A
#
# COMPACT_ATOMS: atom_id res chain seq x y z
N MET A 1 -6.15 6.50 14.43
CA MET A 1 -5.21 5.54 13.84
C MET A 1 -3.96 5.29 14.68
N GLU A 2 -3.14 6.31 15.07
CA GLU A 2 -1.87 6.06 15.78
C GLU A 2 -2.01 5.14 17.00
N LEU A 3 -2.92 5.44 17.94
CA LEU A 3 -3.14 4.59 19.12
C LEU A 3 -3.73 3.22 18.75
N ALA A 4 -4.65 3.17 17.80
CA ALA A 4 -5.31 1.93 17.40
C ALA A 4 -4.36 0.94 16.71
N LEU A 5 -3.38 1.43 15.97
CA LEU A 5 -2.43 0.60 15.23
C LEU A 5 -1.15 0.35 16.02
N TYR A 6 -0.61 1.39 16.67
CA TYR A 6 0.75 1.40 17.20
C TYR A 6 0.84 1.71 18.72
N GLY A 7 -0.29 1.91 19.40
CA GLY A 7 -0.33 2.03 20.86
C GLY A 7 0.07 0.73 21.57
N PRO A 8 0.19 0.74 22.91
CA PRO A 8 0.55 -0.47 23.66
C PRO A 8 -0.38 -1.66 23.41
N ASP A 9 -1.68 -1.40 23.19
CA ASP A 9 -2.70 -2.41 22.85
C ASP A 9 -3.08 -2.33 21.35
N GLY A 10 -2.24 -1.70 20.52
CA GLY A 10 -2.48 -1.48 19.11
C GLY A 10 -2.37 -2.75 18.29
N PHE A 11 -3.10 -2.78 17.18
CA PHE A 11 -3.25 -3.94 16.31
C PHE A 11 -1.91 -4.55 15.86
N PHE A 12 -0.93 -3.73 15.49
CA PHE A 12 0.38 -4.20 15.05
C PHE A 12 1.35 -4.50 16.19
N VAL A 13 1.06 -4.05 17.42
CA VAL A 13 1.96 -4.22 18.58
C VAL A 13 1.53 -5.39 19.45
N ALA A 14 0.23 -5.49 19.79
CA ALA A 14 -0.30 -6.50 20.70
C ALA A 14 -0.87 -7.73 19.97
N GLY A 15 -1.18 -7.62 18.68
CA GLY A 15 -1.83 -8.66 17.89
C GLY A 15 -0.85 -9.66 17.23
N PRO A 16 -1.39 -10.70 16.56
CA PRO A 16 -0.60 -11.70 15.83
C PRO A 16 0.04 -11.14 14.55
N GLY A 17 -0.19 -9.87 14.24
CA GLY A 17 0.30 -9.18 13.04
C GLY A 17 -0.58 -9.39 11.80
N PRO A 18 -0.33 -8.61 10.72
CA PRO A 18 -1.19 -8.59 9.54
C PRO A 18 -1.27 -9.93 8.80
N ALA A 19 -0.21 -10.73 8.81
CA ALA A 19 -0.17 -12.04 8.14
C ALA A 19 -1.24 -13.03 8.61
N ALA A 20 -1.77 -12.87 9.82
CA ALA A 20 -2.86 -13.70 10.35
C ALA A 20 -4.25 -13.26 9.85
N HIS A 21 -4.35 -12.04 9.31
CA HIS A 21 -5.64 -11.42 8.96
C HIS A 21 -5.84 -11.23 7.46
N PHE A 22 -4.76 -11.02 6.67
CA PHE A 22 -4.88 -10.80 5.22
C PHE A 22 -3.74 -11.46 4.43
N ARG A 23 -4.01 -11.61 3.12
CA ARG A 23 -2.98 -11.91 2.12
C ARG A 23 -2.55 -10.59 1.48
N THR A 24 -1.37 -10.13 1.83
CA THR A 24 -0.71 -9.01 1.15
C THR A 24 0.06 -9.51 -0.08
N SER A 25 0.49 -8.61 -0.95
CA SER A 25 1.34 -8.96 -2.11
C SER A 25 2.61 -9.70 -1.69
N ALA A 26 3.21 -9.33 -0.55
CA ALA A 26 4.40 -9.97 0.02
C ALA A 26 4.16 -11.42 0.44
N HIS A 27 2.96 -11.73 0.96
CA HIS A 27 2.57 -13.07 1.42
C HIS A 27 1.96 -13.94 0.31
N ALA A 28 1.48 -13.32 -0.77
CA ALA A 28 0.72 -14.03 -1.78
C ALA A 28 1.55 -15.08 -2.52
N SER A 29 2.85 -14.82 -2.78
CA SER A 29 3.63 -15.78 -3.58
C SER A 29 5.12 -15.44 -3.70
N PRO A 30 5.99 -16.46 -3.88
CA PRO A 30 7.37 -16.30 -4.35
C PRO A 30 7.50 -15.54 -5.67
N VAL A 31 6.42 -15.43 -6.47
CA VAL A 31 6.39 -14.70 -7.74
C VAL A 31 6.61 -13.21 -7.53
N PHE A 32 6.04 -12.62 -6.49
CA PHE A 32 6.24 -11.22 -6.15
C PHE A 32 7.71 -10.93 -5.81
N ALA A 33 8.30 -11.76 -4.94
CA ALA A 33 9.73 -11.65 -4.61
C ALA A 33 10.63 -11.85 -5.84
N ALA A 34 10.29 -12.78 -6.74
CA ALA A 34 11.02 -12.98 -8.00
C ALA A 34 10.98 -11.76 -8.92
N ALA A 35 9.84 -11.07 -8.99
CA ALA A 35 9.71 -9.82 -9.75
C ALA A 35 10.54 -8.70 -9.13
N LEU A 36 10.48 -8.53 -7.81
CA LEU A 36 11.31 -7.56 -7.08
C LEU A 36 12.81 -7.87 -7.22
N LEU A 37 13.19 -9.14 -7.23
CA LEU A 37 14.58 -9.54 -7.44
C LEU A 37 15.09 -9.11 -8.82
N ARG A 38 14.26 -9.21 -9.89
CA ARG A 38 14.63 -8.69 -11.22
C ARG A 38 14.81 -7.18 -11.20
N GLN A 39 13.95 -6.45 -10.48
CA GLN A 39 14.11 -5.01 -10.27
C GLN A 39 15.41 -4.69 -9.51
N LEU A 40 15.74 -5.49 -8.49
CA LEU A 40 16.96 -5.34 -7.69
C LEU A 40 18.21 -5.62 -8.53
N VAL A 41 18.20 -6.64 -9.40
CA VAL A 41 19.32 -6.93 -10.31
C VAL A 41 19.54 -5.76 -11.28
N ALA A 42 18.49 -5.21 -11.88
CA ALA A 42 18.60 -4.04 -12.75
C ALA A 42 19.15 -2.81 -12.01
N LEU A 43 18.73 -2.63 -10.75
CA LEU A 43 19.25 -1.56 -9.88
C LEU A 43 20.72 -1.78 -9.55
N ASP A 44 21.13 -3.00 -9.19
CA ASP A 44 22.53 -3.36 -8.90
C ASP A 44 23.46 -3.04 -10.09
N GLU A 45 23.02 -3.37 -11.30
CA GLU A 45 23.74 -3.03 -12.53
C GLU A 45 23.85 -1.52 -12.75
N ALA A 46 22.75 -0.79 -12.58
CA ALA A 46 22.70 0.67 -12.71
C ALA A 46 23.57 1.39 -11.67
N LEU A 47 23.72 0.82 -10.48
CA LEU A 47 24.59 1.31 -9.41
C LEU A 47 26.06 0.94 -9.62
N GLY A 48 26.39 0.10 -10.61
CA GLY A 48 27.74 -0.37 -10.90
C GLY A 48 28.20 -1.52 -9.99
N ARG A 49 27.30 -2.34 -9.50
CA ARG A 49 27.54 -3.51 -8.66
C ARG A 49 28.36 -3.18 -7.40
N PRO A 50 27.83 -2.36 -6.48
CA PRO A 50 28.53 -1.95 -5.27
C PRO A 50 28.90 -3.16 -4.42
N ALA A 51 29.97 -3.05 -3.63
CA ALA A 51 30.42 -4.10 -2.73
C ALA A 51 29.37 -4.42 -1.64
N ARG A 52 28.49 -3.47 -1.33
CA ARG A 52 27.33 -3.63 -0.46
C ARG A 52 26.11 -3.02 -1.13
N LEU A 53 25.03 -3.77 -1.20
CA LEU A 53 23.74 -3.36 -1.73
C LEU A 53 22.68 -3.50 -0.64
N ASP A 54 22.16 -2.37 -0.18
CA ASP A 54 21.13 -2.37 0.86
C ASP A 54 19.77 -2.75 0.26
N VAL A 55 19.00 -3.58 0.99
CA VAL A 55 17.60 -3.88 0.71
C VAL A 55 16.82 -3.63 2.00
N VAL A 56 16.17 -2.48 2.07
CA VAL A 56 15.46 -2.00 3.25
C VAL A 56 13.96 -2.20 3.03
N ASP A 57 13.32 -2.97 3.87
CA ASP A 57 11.88 -3.25 3.85
C ASP A 57 11.20 -2.51 5.01
N VAL A 58 10.35 -1.53 4.70
CA VAL A 58 9.68 -0.67 5.68
C VAL A 58 8.26 -1.18 5.92
N GLY A 59 7.92 -1.43 7.17
CA GLY A 59 6.73 -2.19 7.52
C GLY A 59 6.93 -3.69 7.22
N ALA A 60 8.10 -4.22 7.60
CA ALA A 60 8.56 -5.55 7.19
C ALA A 60 7.74 -6.73 7.75
N GLY A 61 6.77 -6.49 8.63
CA GLY A 61 5.98 -7.54 9.26
C GLY A 61 6.86 -8.52 10.03
N ARG A 62 6.95 -9.77 9.58
CA ARG A 62 7.85 -10.79 10.16
C ARG A 62 9.09 -11.03 9.28
N GLY A 63 9.35 -10.18 8.28
CA GLY A 63 10.48 -10.28 7.36
C GLY A 63 10.26 -11.28 6.23
N GLU A 64 9.01 -11.60 5.89
CA GLU A 64 8.66 -12.60 4.87
C GLU A 64 9.22 -12.25 3.50
N LEU A 65 9.10 -10.98 3.10
CA LEU A 65 9.58 -10.52 1.81
C LEU A 65 11.11 -10.61 1.70
N LEU A 66 11.83 -10.18 2.73
CA LEU A 66 13.30 -10.28 2.76
C LEU A 66 13.77 -11.73 2.74
N ARG A 67 13.11 -12.63 3.49
CA ARG A 67 13.38 -14.09 3.44
C ARG A 67 13.21 -14.65 2.03
N ALA A 68 12.10 -14.26 1.37
CA ALA A 68 11.80 -14.72 0.02
C ALA A 68 12.79 -14.18 -1.03
N LEU A 69 13.26 -12.94 -0.89
CA LEU A 69 14.30 -12.35 -1.73
C LEU A 69 15.65 -13.06 -1.54
N LEU A 70 16.07 -13.27 -0.30
CA LEU A 70 17.34 -13.97 0.03
C LEU A 70 17.34 -15.40 -0.50
N ALA A 71 16.22 -16.12 -0.36
CA ALA A 71 16.11 -17.51 -0.83
C ALA A 71 16.22 -17.65 -2.36
N GLN A 72 15.98 -16.58 -3.12
CA GLN A 72 15.99 -16.56 -4.57
C GLN A 72 17.22 -15.83 -5.16
N ALA A 73 17.95 -15.09 -4.35
CA ALA A 73 19.14 -14.37 -4.79
C ALA A 73 20.24 -15.33 -5.22
N GLY A 74 20.82 -15.08 -6.40
CA GLY A 74 22.03 -15.81 -6.84
C GLY A 74 23.22 -15.51 -5.94
N PRO A 75 24.23 -16.43 -5.85
CA PRO A 75 25.31 -16.35 -4.87
C PRO A 75 26.10 -15.04 -4.94
N ASP A 76 26.40 -14.52 -6.12
CA ASP A 76 27.16 -13.27 -6.31
C ASP A 76 26.40 -12.04 -5.79
N LEU A 77 25.09 -12.01 -5.98
CA LEU A 77 24.23 -10.94 -5.45
C LEU A 77 24.06 -11.13 -3.95
N ALA A 78 23.70 -12.33 -3.50
CA ALA A 78 23.48 -12.66 -2.09
C ALA A 78 24.68 -12.27 -1.19
N ALA A 79 25.92 -12.47 -1.68
CA ALA A 79 27.13 -12.10 -0.94
C ALA A 79 27.28 -10.59 -0.69
N ARG A 80 26.57 -9.75 -1.44
CA ARG A 80 26.63 -8.29 -1.36
C ARG A 80 25.36 -7.67 -0.77
N LEU A 81 24.29 -8.45 -0.64
CA LEU A 81 23.04 -7.97 -0.06
C LEU A 81 23.19 -7.66 1.43
N HIS A 82 22.65 -6.53 1.83
CA HIS A 82 22.47 -6.16 3.22
C HIS A 82 20.97 -5.93 3.48
N PRO A 83 20.25 -6.99 3.87
CA PRO A 83 18.82 -6.90 4.13
C PRO A 83 18.54 -6.26 5.50
N VAL A 84 17.67 -5.26 5.50
CA VAL A 84 17.25 -4.52 6.70
C VAL A 84 15.73 -4.53 6.77
N ALA A 85 15.19 -5.12 7.81
CA ALA A 85 13.79 -5.04 8.17
C ALA A 85 13.57 -3.84 9.10
N VAL A 86 12.67 -2.94 8.72
CA VAL A 86 12.26 -1.81 9.56
C VAL A 86 10.85 -2.07 10.05
N GLU A 87 10.72 -2.31 11.36
CA GLU A 87 9.44 -2.68 11.97
C GLU A 87 9.38 -2.22 13.44
N ARG A 88 8.20 -1.80 13.89
CA ARG A 88 7.95 -1.40 15.29
C ARG A 88 7.75 -2.58 16.23
N ALA A 89 7.25 -3.70 15.70
CA ALA A 89 7.09 -4.94 16.46
C ALA A 89 8.44 -5.56 16.85
N ALA A 90 8.42 -6.45 17.82
CA ALA A 90 9.62 -7.18 18.24
C ALA A 90 10.15 -8.08 17.13
N ARG A 91 11.49 -8.21 17.04
CA ARG A 91 12.14 -9.13 16.10
C ARG A 91 11.64 -10.57 16.31
N PRO A 92 11.19 -11.28 15.27
CA PRO A 92 10.83 -12.69 15.36
C PRO A 92 12.03 -13.57 15.73
N ASP A 93 11.83 -14.55 16.63
CA ASP A 93 12.90 -15.46 17.07
C ASP A 93 13.45 -16.33 15.93
N ASP A 94 12.61 -16.63 14.93
CA ASP A 94 12.95 -17.46 13.77
C ASP A 94 13.49 -16.66 12.57
N LEU A 95 13.68 -15.33 12.72
CA LEU A 95 14.22 -14.51 11.65
C LEU A 95 15.71 -14.82 11.41
N PRO A 96 16.15 -15.05 10.15
CA PRO A 96 17.55 -15.27 9.80
C PRO A 96 18.47 -14.18 10.38
N PRO A 97 19.64 -14.54 10.95
CA PRO A 97 20.54 -13.58 11.60
C PRO A 97 21.14 -12.55 10.64
N GLU A 98 21.19 -12.84 9.36
CA GLU A 98 21.67 -11.93 8.30
C GLU A 98 20.70 -10.79 8.01
N ILE A 99 19.43 -10.86 8.44
CA ILE A 99 18.45 -9.76 8.33
C ILE A 99 18.62 -8.86 9.54
N ASP A 100 19.11 -7.64 9.31
CA ASP A 100 19.18 -6.60 10.35
C ASP A 100 17.76 -6.09 10.67
N TRP A 101 17.45 -5.99 11.97
CA TRP A 101 16.12 -5.56 12.44
C TRP A 101 16.21 -4.22 13.12
N ARG A 102 15.44 -3.23 12.64
CA ARG A 102 15.50 -1.87 13.14
C ARG A 102 14.10 -1.29 13.37
N ALA A 103 14.02 -0.34 14.31
CA ALA A 103 12.81 0.46 14.53
C ALA A 103 12.72 1.66 13.58
N GLU A 104 13.82 2.07 12.96
CA GLU A 104 13.93 3.26 12.13
C GLU A 104 14.64 2.98 10.80
N ILE A 105 14.25 3.70 9.76
CA ILE A 105 14.87 3.61 8.44
C ILE A 105 16.33 4.07 8.55
N PRO A 106 17.30 3.26 8.09
CA PRO A 106 18.72 3.63 8.15
C PRO A 106 19.03 4.82 7.23
N GLU A 107 20.08 5.54 7.58
CA GLU A 107 20.61 6.63 6.76
C GLU A 107 21.51 6.11 5.62
N ARG A 108 21.61 6.90 4.55
CA ARG A 108 22.59 6.71 3.47
C ARG A 108 22.46 5.37 2.75
N ILE A 109 21.23 4.96 2.47
CA ILE A 109 20.94 3.73 1.76
C ILE A 109 21.54 3.79 0.34
N THR A 110 22.33 2.78 -0.01
CA THR A 110 22.74 2.52 -1.37
C THR A 110 22.11 1.22 -1.85
N GLY A 111 20.98 1.32 -2.58
CA GLY A 111 20.21 0.15 -2.96
C GLY A 111 18.72 0.38 -3.08
N LEU A 112 17.93 -0.57 -2.60
CA LEU A 112 16.48 -0.61 -2.71
C LEU A 112 15.82 -0.37 -1.35
N LEU A 113 14.93 0.61 -1.27
CA LEU A 113 13.99 0.78 -0.18
C LEU A 113 12.61 0.33 -0.67
N LEU A 114 12.01 -0.62 0.03
CA LEU A 114 10.66 -1.16 -0.20
C LEU A 114 9.70 -0.64 0.86
N ALA A 115 8.49 -0.34 0.46
CA ALA A 115 7.37 -0.01 1.34
C ALA A 115 6.11 -0.65 0.71
N THR A 116 5.81 -1.88 1.11
CA THR A 116 4.70 -2.66 0.58
C THR A 116 3.56 -2.66 1.58
N GLU A 117 2.41 -2.07 1.21
CA GLU A 117 1.25 -1.93 2.09
C GLU A 117 1.68 -1.34 3.46
N TRP A 118 2.38 -0.20 3.39
CA TRP A 118 2.87 0.54 4.53
C TRP A 118 2.23 1.92 4.66
N LEU A 119 2.04 2.62 3.53
CA LEU A 119 1.52 3.99 3.53
C LEU A 119 0.04 4.05 3.88
N ASP A 120 -0.72 3.00 3.59
CA ASP A 120 -2.13 2.85 3.93
C ASP A 120 -2.37 2.86 5.44
N ASN A 121 -1.41 2.37 6.22
CA ASN A 121 -1.42 2.34 7.68
C ASN A 121 -0.71 3.55 8.33
N VAL A 122 -0.05 4.43 7.56
CA VAL A 122 0.44 5.70 8.13
C VAL A 122 -0.75 6.54 8.57
N PRO A 123 -0.82 6.92 9.86
CA PRO A 123 -1.97 7.62 10.42
C PRO A 123 -2.29 8.93 9.69
N LEU A 124 -3.55 9.19 9.48
CA LEU A 124 -4.04 10.39 8.82
C LEU A 124 -5.22 10.99 9.58
N ASP A 125 -5.52 12.24 9.27
CA ASP A 125 -6.72 12.93 9.71
C ASP A 125 -7.79 12.88 8.61
N VAL A 126 -9.05 12.79 9.02
CA VAL A 126 -10.20 12.87 8.13
C VAL A 126 -10.84 14.25 8.26
N ALA A 127 -11.24 14.84 7.15
CA ALA A 127 -11.99 16.08 7.11
C ALA A 127 -13.41 15.85 6.56
N VAL A 128 -14.34 16.66 7.05
CA VAL A 128 -15.73 16.72 6.59
C VAL A 128 -16.09 18.14 6.19
N LEU A 129 -16.79 18.29 5.08
CA LEU A 129 -17.30 19.59 4.65
C LEU A 129 -18.65 19.87 5.33
N SER A 130 -18.74 21.00 6.01
CA SER A 130 -19.97 21.53 6.59
C SER A 130 -20.38 22.84 5.89
N PRO A 131 -21.58 23.40 6.18
CA PRO A 131 -21.95 24.73 5.70
C PRO A 131 -20.99 25.85 6.14
N GLN A 132 -20.23 25.64 7.22
CA GLN A 132 -19.24 26.57 7.75
C GLN A 132 -17.83 26.36 7.17
N GLY A 133 -17.64 25.35 6.30
CA GLY A 133 -16.37 25.01 5.69
C GLY A 133 -15.83 23.64 6.15
N TRP A 134 -14.57 23.41 5.91
CA TRP A 134 -13.90 22.17 6.23
C TRP A 134 -13.54 22.06 7.72
N HIS A 135 -13.92 20.94 8.34
CA HIS A 135 -13.65 20.59 9.73
C HIS A 135 -12.93 19.26 9.83
N LEU A 136 -12.07 19.10 10.84
CA LEU A 136 -11.59 17.78 11.22
C LEU A 136 -12.76 16.92 11.67
N LEU A 137 -12.70 15.62 11.39
CA LEU A 137 -13.62 14.63 11.91
C LEU A 137 -12.99 13.99 13.17
N LEU A 138 -13.62 14.20 14.32
CA LEU A 138 -13.21 13.58 15.57
C LEU A 138 -13.94 12.26 15.76
N VAL A 139 -13.26 11.28 16.32
CA VAL A 139 -13.83 9.97 16.62
C VAL A 139 -13.71 9.65 18.11
N ASN A 140 -14.76 9.16 18.71
CA ASN A 140 -14.72 8.59 20.05
C ASN A 140 -13.98 7.24 19.99
N PRO A 141 -12.85 7.08 20.70
CA PRO A 141 -12.04 5.87 20.59
C PRO A 141 -12.71 4.59 21.10
N THR A 142 -13.75 4.72 21.92
CA THR A 142 -14.45 3.58 22.51
C THR A 142 -15.69 3.18 21.71
N THR A 143 -16.44 4.18 21.21
CA THR A 143 -17.73 3.92 20.53
C THR A 143 -17.61 3.96 19.00
N GLY A 144 -16.54 4.59 18.45
CA GLY A 144 -16.41 4.88 17.03
C GLY A 144 -17.31 6.03 16.57
N GLU A 145 -18.06 6.68 17.47
CA GLU A 145 -18.94 7.81 17.13
C GLU A 145 -18.13 8.98 16.60
N GLU A 146 -18.55 9.53 15.48
CA GLU A 146 -17.88 10.64 14.79
C GLU A 146 -18.62 11.96 15.03
N THR A 147 -17.83 13.03 15.24
CA THR A 147 -18.36 14.38 15.41
C THR A 147 -17.48 15.41 14.69
N PRO A 148 -18.05 16.47 14.08
CA PRO A 148 -17.24 17.57 13.55
C PRO A 148 -16.43 18.23 14.67
N GLY A 149 -15.14 18.41 14.37
CA GLY A 149 -14.17 19.06 15.25
C GLY A 149 -13.86 20.52 14.82
N PRO A 150 -12.65 21.01 15.12
CA PRO A 150 -12.22 22.34 14.74
C PRO A 150 -12.09 22.48 13.22
N ALA A 151 -12.13 23.72 12.71
CA ALA A 151 -11.84 24.02 11.33
C ALA A 151 -10.44 23.53 10.94
N LEU A 152 -10.27 23.14 9.67
CA LEU A 152 -8.97 22.72 9.15
C LEU A 152 -7.92 23.82 9.26
N SER A 153 -6.68 23.40 9.49
CA SER A 153 -5.54 24.30 9.42
C SER A 153 -5.38 24.86 7.99
N PRO A 154 -4.78 26.03 7.81
CA PRO A 154 -4.47 26.57 6.48
C PRO A 154 -3.63 25.60 5.63
N THR A 155 -2.73 24.85 6.27
CA THR A 155 -1.85 23.88 5.60
C THR A 155 -2.61 22.67 5.10
N ASP A 156 -3.57 22.15 5.89
CA ASP A 156 -4.42 21.03 5.49
C ASP A 156 -5.41 21.45 4.41
N THR A 157 -5.96 22.65 4.51
CA THR A 157 -6.81 23.25 3.48
C THR A 157 -6.06 23.41 2.15
N ALA A 158 -4.80 23.85 2.16
CA ALA A 158 -3.97 23.96 0.98
C ALA A 158 -3.69 22.59 0.34
N TRP A 159 -3.39 21.56 1.18
CA TRP A 159 -3.21 20.19 0.72
C TRP A 159 -4.48 19.67 0.04
N LEU A 160 -5.63 19.83 0.70
CA LEU A 160 -6.93 19.40 0.21
C LEU A 160 -7.27 20.07 -1.13
N THR A 161 -7.10 21.39 -1.24
CA THR A 161 -7.34 22.14 -2.47
C THR A 161 -6.48 21.64 -3.63
N THR A 162 -5.25 21.25 -3.35
CA THR A 162 -4.31 20.77 -4.37
C THR A 162 -4.61 19.34 -4.78
N TRP A 163 -4.82 18.46 -3.81
CA TRP A 163 -4.80 17.02 -4.06
C TRP A 163 -6.17 16.35 -4.03
N TRP A 164 -7.17 16.97 -3.36
CA TRP A 164 -8.51 16.43 -3.29
C TRP A 164 -9.55 17.49 -3.69
N PRO A 165 -9.50 18.00 -4.93
CA PRO A 165 -10.46 18.99 -5.37
C PRO A 165 -11.86 18.39 -5.40
N LEU A 166 -12.80 19.04 -4.72
CA LEU A 166 -14.20 18.66 -4.82
C LEU A 166 -14.72 18.91 -6.25
N PRO A 167 -15.66 18.09 -6.73
CA PRO A 167 -16.36 18.38 -7.97
C PRO A 167 -17.06 19.73 -7.88
N PRO A 168 -17.16 20.50 -8.99
CA PRO A 168 -17.71 21.87 -9.00
C PRO A 168 -19.20 21.99 -8.67
N ARG A 169 -19.91 20.89 -8.44
CA ARG A 169 -21.32 20.86 -8.02
C ARG A 169 -21.50 19.92 -6.84
N PRO A 170 -22.40 20.29 -5.87
CA PRO A 170 -22.83 19.31 -4.89
C PRO A 170 -23.43 18.11 -5.64
N LEU A 171 -22.98 16.91 -5.30
CA LEU A 171 -23.63 15.70 -5.78
C LEU A 171 -25.07 15.71 -5.27
N PRO A 172 -26.04 15.30 -6.08
CA PRO A 172 -27.41 15.14 -5.59
C PRO A 172 -27.36 14.18 -4.40
N LEU A 173 -28.03 14.55 -3.32
CA LEU A 173 -28.22 13.71 -2.15
C LEU A 173 -28.63 12.31 -2.62
N ILE A 174 -27.97 11.28 -2.18
CA ILE A 174 -28.18 9.85 -2.50
C ILE A 174 -29.62 9.37 -2.15
N LYS A 175 -30.53 10.24 -1.73
CA LYS A 175 -31.93 9.94 -1.47
C LYS A 175 -32.75 9.45 -2.69
N GLU A 176 -32.26 9.60 -3.93
CA GLU A 176 -32.99 9.14 -5.12
C GLU A 176 -32.71 7.68 -5.53
N PHE A 177 -31.67 7.02 -4.98
CA PHE A 177 -31.38 5.63 -5.31
C PHE A 177 -32.10 4.58 -4.45
N ALA A 178 -32.78 4.99 -3.38
CA ALA A 178 -33.49 4.07 -2.50
C ALA A 178 -34.91 3.67 -2.96
N SER A 179 -35.37 4.09 -4.14
CA SER A 179 -36.76 3.86 -4.58
C SER A 179 -36.96 3.16 -5.92
N SER A 180 -35.90 2.60 -6.54
CA SER A 180 -36.11 1.74 -7.71
C SER A 180 -35.87 0.26 -7.35
N SER A 181 -36.97 -0.43 -7.11
CA SER A 181 -37.04 -1.88 -6.98
C SER A 181 -36.55 -2.59 -8.25
N GLY A 182 -35.40 -3.20 -8.22
CA GLY A 182 -34.86 -4.06 -9.27
C GLY A 182 -33.78 -4.95 -8.70
N ALA A 183 -33.77 -6.22 -9.07
CA ALA A 183 -32.99 -7.35 -8.57
C ALA A 183 -31.58 -7.07 -8.04
N PRO A 184 -31.06 -7.86 -7.08
CA PRO A 184 -29.75 -7.64 -6.50
C PRO A 184 -28.66 -7.76 -7.57
N PRO A 185 -27.66 -6.85 -7.63
CA PRO A 185 -26.54 -6.95 -8.51
C PRO A 185 -25.63 -8.13 -8.11
N ASP A 186 -25.00 -8.75 -9.11
CA ASP A 186 -24.01 -9.82 -8.93
C ASP A 186 -22.87 -9.37 -7.99
N ALA A 187 -22.37 -10.29 -7.19
CA ALA A 187 -21.34 -10.06 -6.18
C ALA A 187 -20.00 -9.49 -6.73
N ASN A 188 -19.80 -9.47 -8.03
CA ASN A 188 -18.63 -8.90 -8.70
C ASN A 188 -18.78 -7.42 -9.11
N SER A 189 -19.96 -6.82 -8.99
CA SER A 189 -20.18 -5.40 -9.30
C SER A 189 -19.97 -4.48 -8.09
N LEU A 190 -19.74 -5.04 -6.91
CA LEU A 190 -19.64 -4.30 -5.64
C LEU A 190 -18.25 -3.69 -5.36
N ILE A 191 -17.29 -3.88 -6.26
CA ILE A 191 -15.94 -3.32 -6.09
C ILE A 191 -15.86 -1.88 -6.62
N ASP A 192 -16.84 -1.44 -7.40
CA ASP A 192 -16.83 -0.10 -8.02
C ASP A 192 -17.84 0.89 -7.38
N GLU A 193 -18.67 0.43 -6.47
CA GLU A 193 -19.58 1.28 -5.70
C GLU A 193 -19.25 1.13 -4.22
N GLY A 194 -18.75 2.22 -3.62
CA GLY A 194 -18.37 2.32 -2.22
C GLY A 194 -19.37 1.60 -1.30
N GLY A 195 -18.85 0.61 -0.58
CA GLY A 195 -19.63 -0.34 0.19
C GLY A 195 -20.63 0.31 1.12
N ASP A 196 -21.84 -0.21 1.07
CA ASP A 196 -22.87 -0.03 2.05
C ASP A 196 -22.36 -0.39 3.43
N GLY A 197 -22.21 0.59 4.29
CA GLY A 197 -21.76 0.21 5.60
C GLY A 197 -21.66 1.28 6.66
N TRP A 198 -22.45 2.35 6.57
CA TRP A 198 -22.63 3.21 7.76
C TRP A 198 -24.04 3.80 7.78
N ASP A 199 -25.01 3.03 8.27
CA ASP A 199 -26.36 3.49 8.61
C ASP A 199 -26.38 4.40 9.87
N GLY A 200 -25.23 4.88 10.32
CA GLY A 200 -25.09 5.70 11.51
C GLY A 200 -25.12 7.21 11.28
N TRP A 201 -25.16 7.68 10.03
CA TRP A 201 -25.31 9.09 9.77
C TRP A 201 -26.64 9.38 9.08
N ASP A 202 -27.60 9.86 9.89
CA ASP A 202 -28.86 10.41 9.41
C ASP A 202 -28.56 11.55 8.44
N GLY A 203 -28.92 11.38 7.18
CA GLY A 203 -28.66 12.32 6.11
C GLY A 203 -29.34 13.70 6.28
N GLU A 204 -29.71 14.12 7.50
CA GLU A 204 -30.26 15.43 7.83
C GLU A 204 -29.18 16.46 8.16
N SER A 205 -27.94 16.06 8.43
CA SER A 205 -26.85 16.99 8.76
C SER A 205 -25.97 17.44 7.58
N GLY A 206 -26.44 17.31 6.34
CA GLY A 206 -25.88 18.04 5.17
C GLY A 206 -24.35 17.94 4.94
N GLY A 207 -23.71 16.84 5.30
CA GLY A 207 -22.28 16.64 5.09
C GLY A 207 -21.93 16.39 3.62
N TRP A 208 -21.07 17.23 3.07
CA TRP A 208 -20.81 17.37 1.63
C TRP A 208 -19.59 16.61 1.13
N GLY A 209 -19.10 15.66 1.84
CA GLY A 209 -17.94 14.88 1.44
C GLY A 209 -17.00 14.62 2.60
N ARG A 210 -16.31 13.49 2.49
CA ARG A 210 -15.32 13.00 3.44
C ARG A 210 -13.98 12.91 2.73
N VAL A 211 -12.95 13.46 3.31
CA VAL A 211 -11.61 13.52 2.72
C VAL A 211 -10.58 13.04 3.72
N GLU A 212 -9.70 12.18 3.26
CA GLU A 212 -8.55 11.69 4.01
C GLU A 212 -7.34 12.59 3.72
N ILE A 213 -6.83 13.29 4.73
CA ILE A 213 -5.74 14.26 4.57
C ILE A 213 -4.40 13.52 4.53
N GLY A 214 -3.86 13.29 3.34
CA GLY A 214 -2.67 12.47 3.12
C GLY A 214 -1.33 13.12 3.48
N ARG A 215 -1.29 14.31 4.09
CA ARG A 215 -0.03 15.01 4.41
C ARG A 215 0.95 14.21 5.26
N ALA A 216 0.46 13.42 6.21
CA ALA A 216 1.31 12.57 7.03
C ALA A 216 2.00 11.50 6.19
N ARG A 217 1.28 10.92 5.21
CA ARG A 217 1.80 9.94 4.25
C ARG A 217 2.80 10.56 3.27
N ASP A 218 2.51 11.77 2.76
CA ASP A 218 3.45 12.55 1.96
C ASP A 218 4.78 12.78 2.70
N LYS A 219 4.70 13.15 3.99
CA LYS A 219 5.85 13.37 4.85
C LYS A 219 6.63 12.07 5.08
N ALA A 220 5.93 11.00 5.45
CA ALA A 220 6.55 9.68 5.71
C ALA A 220 7.32 9.17 4.47
N TRP A 221 6.72 9.29 3.28
CA TRP A 221 7.38 8.92 2.03
C TRP A 221 8.58 9.82 1.71
N ALA A 222 8.42 11.13 1.83
CA ALA A 222 9.51 12.08 1.61
C ALA A 222 10.70 11.82 2.54
N GLU A 223 10.44 11.50 3.82
CA GLU A 223 11.47 11.11 4.80
C GLU A 223 12.15 9.81 4.39
N ALA A 224 11.40 8.78 3.99
CA ALA A 224 11.94 7.51 3.52
C ALA A 224 12.84 7.70 2.28
N VAL A 225 12.38 8.44 1.28
CA VAL A 225 13.16 8.80 0.08
C VAL A 225 14.42 9.58 0.45
N GLY A 226 14.34 10.48 1.42
CA GLY A 226 15.46 11.27 1.91
C GLY A 226 16.59 10.46 2.56
N ARG A 227 16.33 9.21 2.97
CA ARG A 227 17.34 8.29 3.52
C ARG A 227 18.22 7.63 2.45
N ILE A 228 17.83 7.73 1.18
CA ILE A 228 18.56 7.11 0.07
C ILE A 228 19.66 8.05 -0.41
N GLU A 229 20.89 7.56 -0.40
CA GLU A 229 22.04 8.25 -1.01
C GLU A 229 22.05 8.02 -2.54
N ARG A 230 21.91 6.75 -2.96
CA ARG A 230 21.78 6.34 -4.36
C ARG A 230 20.95 5.05 -4.46
N GLY A 231 19.91 5.05 -5.26
CA GLY A 231 19.11 3.84 -5.39
C GLY A 231 17.68 4.08 -5.86
N LEU A 232 16.79 3.23 -5.40
CA LEU A 232 15.37 3.25 -5.73
C LEU A 232 14.54 3.14 -4.46
N ALA A 233 13.59 4.07 -4.26
CA ALA A 233 12.46 3.84 -3.38
C ALA A 233 11.29 3.27 -4.19
N LEU A 234 10.66 2.22 -3.68
CA LEU A 234 9.51 1.57 -4.28
C LEU A 234 8.41 1.43 -3.22
N ALA A 235 7.31 2.17 -3.40
CA ALA A 235 6.08 1.92 -2.66
C ALA A 235 5.10 1.10 -3.50
N VAL A 236 4.47 0.11 -2.87
CA VAL A 236 3.40 -0.70 -3.46
C VAL A 236 2.21 -0.65 -2.53
N ASP A 237 1.14 0.00 -2.97
CA ASP A 237 -0.01 0.23 -2.09
C ASP A 237 -1.31 0.35 -2.89
N TYR A 238 -2.44 0.08 -2.25
CA TYR A 238 -3.73 0.40 -2.84
C TYR A 238 -4.05 1.89 -2.66
N GLY A 239 -4.54 2.50 -3.71
CA GLY A 239 -4.68 3.95 -3.69
C GLY A 239 -5.48 4.49 -4.88
N HIS A 240 -5.53 5.79 -4.93
CA HIS A 240 -6.23 6.54 -5.96
C HIS A 240 -5.43 7.75 -6.43
N LEU A 241 -5.82 8.29 -7.57
CA LEU A 241 -5.24 9.48 -8.18
C LEU A 241 -6.25 10.64 -8.13
N ARG A 242 -5.78 11.85 -8.34
CA ARG A 242 -6.59 13.08 -8.28
C ARG A 242 -7.85 13.03 -9.12
N GLY A 243 -7.82 12.33 -10.27
CA GLY A 243 -8.98 12.18 -11.16
C GLY A 243 -10.03 11.16 -10.72
N SER A 244 -9.72 10.36 -9.68
CA SER A 244 -10.56 9.27 -9.19
C SER A 244 -10.67 9.24 -7.66
N ARG A 245 -10.69 10.43 -7.02
CA ARG A 245 -10.84 10.51 -5.57
C ARG A 245 -12.20 9.99 -5.12
N PRO A 246 -12.25 9.11 -4.13
CA PRO A 246 -13.50 8.64 -3.55
C PRO A 246 -14.23 9.78 -2.83
N ILE A 247 -15.54 9.87 -2.98
CA ILE A 247 -16.35 10.97 -2.43
C ILE A 247 -16.60 10.76 -0.94
N ALA A 248 -16.81 9.51 -0.54
CA ALA A 248 -17.10 9.14 0.84
C ALA A 248 -15.85 8.80 1.67
N GLY A 249 -14.65 8.94 1.09
CA GLY A 249 -13.43 8.42 1.68
C GLY A 249 -13.31 6.90 1.54
N THR A 250 -12.25 6.33 2.11
CA THR A 250 -11.91 4.90 2.04
C THR A 250 -11.57 4.31 3.40
N LEU A 251 -11.53 5.13 4.47
CA LEU A 251 -11.16 4.69 5.81
C LEU A 251 -12.07 3.54 6.25
N THR A 252 -11.46 2.42 6.59
CA THR A 252 -12.14 1.21 7.00
C THR A 252 -11.33 0.44 8.03
N GLY A 253 -11.94 -0.58 8.63
CA GLY A 253 -11.25 -1.55 9.46
C GLY A 253 -11.24 -2.92 8.81
N TYR A 254 -10.22 -3.74 9.12
CA TYR A 254 -10.20 -5.15 8.78
C TYR A 254 -9.92 -6.01 10.00
N ARG A 255 -10.67 -7.11 10.13
CA ARG A 255 -10.49 -8.12 11.18
C ARG A 255 -10.82 -9.51 10.62
N ASP A 256 -9.91 -10.47 10.78
CA ASP A 256 -10.08 -11.87 10.30
C ASP A 256 -10.45 -11.96 8.80
N GLY A 257 -9.81 -11.11 7.97
CA GLY A 257 -10.05 -11.05 6.53
C GLY A 257 -11.40 -10.44 6.12
N ARG A 258 -12.10 -9.78 7.04
CA ARG A 258 -13.40 -9.13 6.78
C ARG A 258 -13.32 -7.65 7.06
N GLN A 259 -13.95 -6.87 6.20
CA GLN A 259 -14.15 -5.45 6.41
C GLN A 259 -15.09 -5.22 7.60
N VAL A 260 -14.72 -4.29 8.48
CA VAL A 260 -15.47 -3.92 9.70
C VAL A 260 -15.42 -2.38 9.84
N PRO A 261 -16.32 -1.79 10.66
CA PRO A 261 -16.19 -0.38 11.01
C PRO A 261 -14.81 -0.05 11.61
N PRO A 262 -14.20 1.10 11.28
CA PRO A 262 -12.86 1.47 11.73
C PRO A 262 -12.85 2.00 13.17
N VAL A 263 -13.28 1.18 14.13
CA VAL A 263 -13.27 1.55 15.56
C VAL A 263 -11.82 1.58 16.05
N PRO A 264 -11.34 2.71 16.60
CA PRO A 264 -9.93 2.88 16.95
C PRO A 264 -9.56 2.32 18.33
N ASP A 265 -10.01 1.11 18.64
CA ASP A 265 -9.82 0.39 19.90
C ASP A 265 -8.68 -0.65 19.87
N GLY A 266 -7.98 -0.78 18.74
CA GLY A 266 -6.92 -1.77 18.55
C GLY A 266 -7.40 -3.14 18.08
N SER A 267 -8.72 -3.38 17.98
CA SER A 267 -9.29 -4.69 17.62
C SER A 267 -9.27 -4.99 16.11
N CYS A 268 -8.97 -4.01 15.27
CA CYS A 268 -8.92 -4.15 13.82
C CYS A 268 -7.77 -3.34 13.22
N ASP A 269 -7.33 -3.74 12.03
CA ASP A 269 -6.46 -2.92 11.21
C ASP A 269 -7.27 -1.77 10.63
N VAL A 270 -6.94 -0.54 11.02
CA VAL A 270 -7.58 0.68 10.53
C VAL A 270 -6.74 1.24 9.40
N THR A 271 -7.28 1.21 8.20
CA THR A 271 -6.57 1.55 6.98
C THR A 271 -7.39 2.48 6.08
N ALA A 272 -6.73 3.14 5.13
CA ALA A 272 -7.35 3.95 4.09
C ALA A 272 -6.49 3.95 2.83
N HIS A 273 -7.11 4.06 1.66
CA HIS A 273 -6.38 4.14 0.39
C HIS A 273 -5.44 5.34 0.35
N VAL A 274 -4.35 5.21 -0.39
CA VAL A 274 -3.29 6.22 -0.48
C VAL A 274 -3.53 7.17 -1.65
N ALA A 275 -3.39 8.47 -1.41
CA ALA A 275 -3.36 9.50 -2.47
C ALA A 275 -2.00 9.45 -3.18
N MET A 276 -1.79 8.46 -4.07
CA MET A 276 -0.48 8.08 -4.60
C MET A 276 0.22 9.19 -5.40
N ASP A 277 -0.51 10.04 -6.07
CA ASP A 277 0.03 11.20 -6.79
C ASP A 277 0.56 12.29 -5.84
N SER A 278 -0.07 12.52 -4.68
CA SER A 278 0.43 13.41 -3.64
C SER A 278 1.73 12.88 -3.05
N VAL A 279 1.74 11.61 -2.66
CA VAL A 279 2.91 10.89 -2.15
C VAL A 279 4.05 10.93 -3.17
N ALA A 280 3.77 10.63 -4.43
CA ALA A 280 4.76 10.68 -5.51
C ALA A 280 5.39 12.07 -5.67
N SER A 281 4.56 13.12 -5.66
CA SER A 281 5.03 14.51 -5.70
C SER A 281 5.91 14.88 -4.50
N ALA A 282 5.59 14.33 -3.31
CA ALA A 282 6.41 14.55 -2.12
C ALA A 282 7.80 13.90 -2.25
N GLY A 283 7.88 12.67 -2.75
CA GLY A 283 9.12 11.97 -3.05
C GLY A 283 9.95 12.66 -4.13
N GLU A 284 9.32 13.10 -5.22
CA GLU A 284 9.99 13.80 -6.33
C GLU A 284 10.72 15.07 -5.86
N ARG A 285 10.09 15.85 -4.98
CA ARG A 285 10.72 17.06 -4.42
C ARG A 285 12.01 16.77 -3.66
N VAL A 286 12.08 15.64 -2.97
CA VAL A 286 13.27 15.21 -2.21
C VAL A 286 14.32 14.58 -3.12
N ALA A 287 13.90 13.63 -3.96
CA ALA A 287 14.77 12.90 -4.88
C ALA A 287 15.34 13.79 -6.00
N ARG A 288 14.65 14.88 -6.34
CA ARG A 288 14.95 15.74 -7.50
C ARG A 288 15.07 14.94 -8.81
N CYS A 289 14.29 13.89 -8.92
CA CYS A 289 14.27 12.96 -10.04
C CYS A 289 12.83 12.52 -10.27
N ALA A 290 12.42 12.43 -11.53
CA ALA A 290 11.05 12.02 -11.88
C ALA A 290 10.74 10.61 -11.37
N TYR A 291 9.52 10.42 -10.95
CA TYR A 291 8.97 9.11 -10.54
C TYR A 291 8.26 8.42 -11.72
N THR A 292 8.00 7.14 -11.54
CA THR A 292 7.02 6.40 -12.35
C THR A 292 5.94 5.79 -11.46
N LEU A 293 4.71 5.83 -11.93
CA LEU A 293 3.54 5.29 -11.23
C LEU A 293 2.76 4.42 -12.21
N VAL A 294 2.67 3.13 -11.91
CA VAL A 294 2.00 2.12 -12.74
C VAL A 294 1.19 1.18 -11.85
N SER A 295 0.22 0.44 -12.42
CA SER A 295 -0.44 -0.63 -11.67
C SER A 295 0.51 -1.80 -11.36
N GLN A 296 0.25 -2.53 -10.28
CA GLN A 296 0.98 -3.77 -9.98
C GLN A 296 0.91 -4.77 -11.13
N ARG A 297 -0.25 -4.86 -11.78
CA ARG A 297 -0.44 -5.69 -12.97
C ARG A 297 0.56 -5.34 -14.07
N GLU A 298 0.72 -4.04 -14.40
CA GLU A 298 1.66 -3.58 -15.41
C GLU A 298 3.10 -3.84 -14.98
N ALA A 299 3.45 -3.49 -13.74
CA ALA A 299 4.78 -3.69 -13.20
C ALA A 299 5.19 -5.17 -13.20
N LEU A 300 4.35 -6.05 -12.69
CA LEU A 300 4.64 -7.49 -12.63
C LEU A 300 4.77 -8.12 -14.01
N ARG A 301 3.94 -7.71 -14.97
CA ARG A 301 4.06 -8.15 -16.37
C ARG A 301 5.37 -7.68 -17.01
N ALA A 302 5.73 -6.42 -16.82
CA ALA A 302 7.01 -5.89 -17.29
C ALA A 302 8.20 -6.63 -16.69
N LEU A 303 8.07 -7.11 -15.45
CA LEU A 303 9.04 -7.94 -14.75
C LEU A 303 8.88 -9.45 -15.02
N GLY A 304 8.08 -9.85 -16.01
CA GLY A 304 7.96 -11.24 -16.48
C GLY A 304 7.13 -12.17 -15.60
N ALA A 305 6.20 -11.63 -14.81
CA ALA A 305 5.19 -12.39 -14.06
C ALA A 305 3.84 -12.27 -14.79
N ASP A 306 3.69 -13.00 -15.89
CA ASP A 306 2.54 -12.91 -16.82
C ASP A 306 1.43 -13.93 -16.54
N GLY A 307 1.64 -14.91 -15.67
CA GLY A 307 0.65 -15.91 -15.27
C GLY A 307 0.28 -16.90 -16.37
N GLY A 308 1.13 -17.06 -17.38
CA GLY A 308 0.88 -17.96 -18.49
C GLY A 308 0.67 -19.43 -18.06
N ARG A 309 -0.40 -20.07 -18.55
CA ARG A 309 -0.70 -21.46 -18.22
C ARG A 309 0.40 -22.38 -18.76
N PRO A 310 0.98 -23.28 -17.94
CA PRO A 310 1.99 -24.22 -18.40
C PRO A 310 1.43 -25.18 -19.47
N PRO A 311 2.25 -25.59 -20.46
CA PRO A 311 1.79 -26.48 -21.53
C PRO A 311 1.44 -27.87 -21.00
N LEU A 312 0.35 -28.45 -21.45
CA LEU A 312 -0.10 -29.79 -21.04
C LEU A 312 0.94 -30.87 -21.31
N SER A 313 1.83 -30.68 -22.30
CA SER A 313 2.93 -31.61 -22.56
C SER A 313 3.93 -31.73 -21.39
N LEU A 314 3.99 -30.72 -20.52
CA LEU A 314 4.78 -30.79 -19.28
C LEU A 314 4.14 -31.78 -18.30
N ALA A 315 2.81 -31.82 -18.20
CA ALA A 315 2.09 -32.76 -17.33
C ALA A 315 2.37 -34.24 -17.67
N ALA A 316 2.56 -34.52 -18.94
CA ALA A 316 2.87 -35.89 -19.39
C ALA A 316 4.33 -36.29 -19.11
N ARG A 317 5.29 -35.35 -19.08
CA ARG A 317 6.73 -35.59 -18.89
C ARG A 317 7.20 -35.43 -17.45
N ASP A 318 6.68 -34.43 -16.75
CA ASP A 318 6.97 -34.10 -15.36
C ASP A 318 5.70 -33.59 -14.65
N PRO A 319 4.86 -34.48 -14.12
CA PRO A 319 3.62 -34.13 -13.45
C PRO A 319 3.85 -33.20 -12.24
N ALA A 320 4.91 -33.42 -11.47
CA ALA A 320 5.26 -32.60 -10.31
C ALA A 320 5.71 -31.20 -10.75
N GLY A 321 6.52 -31.10 -11.78
CA GLY A 321 6.90 -29.83 -12.40
C GLY A 321 5.72 -29.07 -12.99
N TYR A 322 4.76 -29.77 -13.59
CA TYR A 322 3.53 -29.15 -14.08
C TYR A 322 2.69 -28.54 -12.95
N LEU A 323 2.53 -29.26 -11.82
CA LEU A 323 1.80 -28.76 -10.66
C LEU A 323 2.48 -27.52 -10.05
N ARG A 324 3.80 -27.54 -9.94
CA ARG A 324 4.55 -26.36 -9.49
C ARG A 324 4.37 -25.16 -10.43
N ALA A 325 4.49 -25.37 -11.73
CA ALA A 325 4.30 -24.33 -12.73
C ALA A 325 2.86 -23.78 -12.74
N LEU A 326 1.86 -24.66 -12.53
CA LEU A 326 0.46 -24.25 -12.42
C LEU A 326 0.22 -23.41 -11.15
N ALA A 327 0.79 -23.79 -10.03
CA ALA A 327 0.72 -22.97 -8.80
C ALA A 327 1.35 -21.59 -8.99
N THR A 328 2.51 -21.53 -9.66
CA THR A 328 3.17 -20.26 -10.02
C THR A 328 2.28 -19.41 -10.93
N ALA A 329 1.66 -20.00 -11.95
CA ALA A 329 0.77 -19.31 -12.87
C ALA A 329 -0.50 -18.79 -12.14
N SER A 330 -1.06 -19.58 -11.22
CA SER A 330 -2.22 -19.17 -10.42
C SER A 330 -1.87 -17.99 -9.50
N ALA A 331 -0.71 -18.04 -8.86
CA ALA A 331 -0.22 -16.95 -8.00
C ALA A 331 0.06 -15.67 -8.81
N ALA A 332 0.64 -15.79 -9.99
CA ALA A 332 0.84 -14.65 -10.88
C ALA A 332 -0.50 -14.05 -11.36
N ALA A 333 -1.50 -14.90 -11.63
CA ALA A 333 -2.84 -14.44 -11.98
C ALA A 333 -3.50 -13.66 -10.83
N GLU A 334 -3.42 -14.16 -9.58
CA GLU A 334 -3.90 -13.46 -8.38
C GLU A 334 -3.22 -12.10 -8.19
N LEU A 335 -1.88 -12.05 -8.29
CA LEU A 335 -1.10 -10.83 -8.15
C LEU A 335 -1.33 -9.81 -9.26
N THR A 336 -1.83 -10.24 -10.42
CA THR A 336 -2.10 -9.38 -11.59
C THR A 336 -3.59 -9.18 -11.86
N ASP A 337 -4.48 -9.64 -10.99
CA ASP A 337 -5.91 -9.39 -11.09
C ASP A 337 -6.20 -7.91 -10.80
N ALA A 338 -6.74 -7.20 -11.79
CA ALA A 338 -7.00 -5.76 -11.69
C ALA A 338 -8.07 -5.40 -10.63
N ALA A 339 -8.98 -6.33 -10.33
CA ALA A 339 -10.00 -6.17 -9.29
C ALA A 339 -9.47 -6.51 -7.87
N GLY A 340 -8.25 -7.00 -7.78
CA GLY A 340 -7.59 -7.36 -6.53
C GLY A 340 -6.19 -6.75 -6.43
N LEU A 341 -5.21 -7.56 -6.03
CA LEU A 341 -3.82 -7.12 -5.82
C LEU A 341 -3.19 -6.43 -7.04
N GLY A 342 -3.58 -6.80 -8.26
CA GLY A 342 -3.08 -6.18 -9.49
C GLY A 342 -3.51 -4.73 -9.70
N GLY A 343 -4.51 -4.26 -8.94
CA GLY A 343 -4.96 -2.87 -8.90
C GLY A 343 -4.09 -1.97 -8.00
N HIS A 344 -3.22 -2.53 -7.14
CA HIS A 344 -2.28 -1.75 -6.36
C HIS A 344 -1.40 -0.88 -7.27
N LEU A 345 -0.92 0.24 -6.75
CA LEU A 345 -0.07 1.17 -7.48
C LEU A 345 1.39 1.00 -7.05
N TRP A 346 2.29 0.91 -8.02
CA TRP A 346 3.74 0.87 -7.85
C TRP A 346 4.29 2.27 -8.11
N LEU A 347 4.73 2.93 -7.05
CA LEU A 347 5.45 4.19 -7.11
C LEU A 347 6.95 3.92 -7.05
N ARG A 348 7.64 4.15 -8.15
CA ARG A 348 9.10 4.02 -8.25
C ARG A 348 9.72 5.41 -8.25
N GLN A 349 10.57 5.69 -7.28
CA GLN A 349 11.27 6.95 -7.10
C GLN A 349 12.77 6.72 -7.13
N PRO A 350 13.45 6.89 -8.28
CA PRO A 350 14.92 6.85 -8.36
C PRO A 350 15.56 8.00 -7.58
N VAL A 351 16.72 7.76 -6.98
CA VAL A 351 17.55 8.75 -6.29
C VAL A 351 18.99 8.59 -6.74
N GLY A 352 19.54 9.58 -7.42
CA GLY A 352 20.95 9.59 -7.86
C GLY A 352 21.34 8.45 -8.80
N VAL A 353 20.39 7.80 -9.45
CA VAL A 353 20.59 6.72 -10.43
C VAL A 353 19.57 6.82 -11.56
N ALA A 354 19.99 6.53 -12.78
CA ALA A 354 19.09 6.42 -13.93
C ALA A 354 18.59 4.97 -14.03
N LEU A 355 17.27 4.79 -14.10
CA LEU A 355 16.62 3.50 -14.29
C LEU A 355 15.62 3.60 -15.43
N ASP A 356 15.56 2.57 -16.25
CA ASP A 356 14.54 2.48 -17.29
C ASP A 356 13.14 2.40 -16.65
N PRO A 357 12.13 3.06 -17.25
CA PRO A 357 10.76 2.90 -16.81
C PRO A 357 10.31 1.44 -16.98
N LEU A 358 9.45 0.96 -16.06
CA LEU A 358 8.78 -0.33 -16.26
C LEU A 358 7.72 -0.16 -17.36
N VAL A 359 8.06 -0.58 -18.56
CA VAL A 359 7.13 -0.61 -19.68
C VAL A 359 6.85 -2.07 -20.00
N ALA A 360 5.56 -2.45 -20.00
CA ALA A 360 5.15 -3.78 -20.48
C ALA A 360 5.54 -3.91 -21.96
N ARG A 361 6.32 -4.93 -22.30
CA ARG A 361 6.72 -5.28 -23.68
C ARG A 361 5.60 -6.01 -24.40
#